data_9cc00d325d4a9490fc01e94a3ebc5abd
#
_entry.id   9cc00d325d4a9490fc01e94a3ebc5abd
#
_cell.length_a   1.000
_cell.length_b   1.000
_cell.length_c   1.000
_cell.angle_alpha   90.00
_cell.angle_beta   90.00
_cell.angle_gamma   90.00
#
_symmetry.space_group_name_H-M   'P 1'
#
loop_
_entity.id
_entity.type
_entity.pdbx_description
1 polymer ?
#
loop_
_entity_poly.entity_id
_entity_poly.type
_entity_poly.pdbx_seq_one_letter_code
_entity_poly.pdbx_strand_id
1 'polypeptide(L)'
;MRFPRPRFLAAMASAAVLGFLAGCATNSSGTGSVQAIKLSAPVGAQSPAVFSKVITNELRLSYLKYLPKGYDADTAKSWPLVVFLHGSGERGTNLALVAVHGPPKLVREGHDFPFILISPQCPNGQIWDDDAVMGMIDDIIAHHRVDTNRVYLTGLSMGGFGTWSLAAKHPERFAAVAPICGGGERLRTLLLSDSQKAAFKSLGVWAFHGGKDPVVKLEESERMVAAFKAAGNQDIQLTVYPNAGHDSWTQAYNEPTFFDWLLKHNR
;
A
#
# COMPACT_ATOMS: atom_id res chain seq x y z
N MET A 1 12.75 54.56 19.97
CA MET A 1 11.72 54.04 20.86
C MET A 1 11.96 52.56 21.07
N ARG A 2 12.34 52.17 22.29
CA ARG A 2 12.62 50.77 22.67
C ARG A 2 11.43 50.20 23.38
N PHE A 3 10.87 49.10 22.91
CA PHE A 3 9.81 48.35 23.59
C PHE A 3 10.41 47.30 24.52
N PRO A 4 9.88 47.09 25.74
CA PRO A 4 10.40 46.08 26.68
C PRO A 4 9.89 44.70 26.36
N ARG A 5 10.76 43.71 26.55
CA ARG A 5 10.43 42.25 26.44
C ARG A 5 9.75 41.78 27.74
N PRO A 6 8.70 40.93 27.69
CA PRO A 6 8.17 40.27 28.87
C PRO A 6 9.07 39.10 29.30
N ARG A 7 9.38 39.04 30.60
CA ARG A 7 9.99 37.91 31.27
C ARG A 7 8.97 36.82 31.52
N PHE A 8 9.17 35.63 30.97
CA PHE A 8 8.43 34.43 31.36
C PHE A 8 9.13 33.81 32.58
N LEU A 9 8.43 33.67 33.68
CA LEU A 9 8.80 32.84 34.83
C LEU A 9 8.56 31.36 34.42
N ALA A 10 9.60 30.56 34.52
CA ALA A 10 9.50 29.10 34.42
C ALA A 10 9.04 28.53 35.76
N ALA A 11 7.86 27.97 35.82
CA ALA A 11 7.40 27.14 36.93
C ALA A 11 7.86 25.69 36.66
N MET A 12 8.79 25.19 37.50
CA MET A 12 9.14 23.78 37.54
C MET A 12 8.02 22.98 38.19
N ALA A 13 7.38 22.09 37.45
CA ALA A 13 6.50 21.08 38.01
C ALA A 13 7.30 19.76 38.08
N SER A 14 7.47 19.27 39.31
CA SER A 14 8.10 17.99 39.62
C SER A 14 7.19 16.85 39.16
N ALA A 15 7.66 16.00 38.24
CA ALA A 15 7.00 14.77 37.86
C ALA A 15 7.40 13.64 38.83
N ALA A 16 6.42 13.13 39.56
CA ALA A 16 6.57 11.89 40.35
C ALA A 16 6.52 10.68 39.42
N VAL A 17 7.60 9.91 39.39
CA VAL A 17 7.68 8.63 38.68
C VAL A 17 7.03 7.55 39.57
N LEU A 18 5.85 7.04 39.14
CA LEU A 18 5.28 5.81 39.70
C LEU A 18 5.77 4.61 38.90
N GLY A 19 6.56 3.75 39.55
CA GLY A 19 7.02 2.49 38.99
C GLY A 19 5.88 1.49 38.85
N PHE A 20 5.77 0.88 37.67
CA PHE A 20 4.89 -0.26 37.42
C PHE A 20 5.67 -1.55 37.64
N LEU A 21 5.22 -2.35 38.60
CA LEU A 21 5.63 -3.74 38.80
C LEU A 21 4.96 -4.63 37.74
N ALA A 22 5.78 -5.35 36.98
CA ALA A 22 5.32 -6.36 36.06
C ALA A 22 4.86 -7.62 36.86
N GLY A 23 3.58 -7.91 36.82
CA GLY A 23 2.97 -9.14 37.25
C GLY A 23 2.76 -10.11 36.09
N CYS A 24 3.42 -11.27 36.14
CA CYS A 24 3.12 -12.41 35.25
C CYS A 24 1.68 -12.90 35.52
N ALA A 25 0.84 -12.89 34.52
CA ALA A 25 -0.50 -13.50 34.58
C ALA A 25 -0.52 -14.78 33.74
N THR A 26 -0.82 -15.90 34.40
CA THR A 26 -1.08 -17.21 33.83
C THR A 26 -2.43 -17.24 33.12
N ASN A 27 -2.48 -17.90 31.96
CA ASN A 27 -3.69 -18.16 31.19
C ASN A 27 -4.77 -18.88 31.98
N SER A 28 -5.94 -18.29 32.11
CA SER A 28 -7.18 -19.00 32.38
C SER A 28 -8.28 -18.48 31.45
N SER A 29 -8.89 -19.39 30.69
CA SER A 29 -10.07 -19.18 29.87
C SER A 29 -11.27 -18.78 30.76
N GLY A 30 -11.57 -17.49 30.81
CA GLY A 30 -12.70 -16.95 31.48
C GLY A 30 -13.34 -15.86 30.63
N THR A 31 -14.64 -15.95 30.41
CA THR A 31 -15.49 -14.91 29.84
C THR A 31 -15.39 -13.65 30.72
N GLY A 32 -14.38 -12.83 30.45
CA GLY A 32 -14.15 -11.63 31.22
C GLY A 32 -15.15 -10.54 30.88
N SER A 33 -16.05 -10.24 31.80
CA SER A 33 -16.80 -8.99 31.78
C SER A 33 -15.84 -7.82 31.85
N VAL A 34 -15.83 -6.96 30.83
CA VAL A 34 -15.07 -5.72 30.84
C VAL A 34 -15.67 -4.82 31.92
N GLN A 35 -14.98 -4.66 33.04
CA GLN A 35 -15.32 -3.67 34.04
C GLN A 35 -15.09 -2.28 33.45
N ALA A 36 -16.18 -1.53 33.23
CA ALA A 36 -16.10 -0.14 32.86
C ALA A 36 -15.42 0.63 34.00
N ILE A 37 -14.28 1.23 33.74
CA ILE A 37 -13.64 2.17 34.67
C ILE A 37 -14.54 3.39 34.73
N LYS A 38 -15.28 3.55 35.85
CA LYS A 38 -16.05 4.75 36.15
C LYS A 38 -15.06 5.87 36.48
N LEU A 39 -14.63 6.64 35.49
CA LEU A 39 -14.04 7.95 35.71
C LEU A 39 -15.17 8.94 35.91
N SER A 40 -15.49 9.27 37.17
CA SER A 40 -16.46 10.29 37.48
C SER A 40 -15.83 11.68 37.31
N ALA A 41 -16.02 12.27 36.14
CA ALA A 41 -15.70 13.69 35.94
C ALA A 41 -16.78 14.56 36.52
N PRO A 42 -16.46 15.74 37.11
CA PRO A 42 -17.45 16.75 37.46
C PRO A 42 -18.21 17.18 36.21
N VAL A 43 -19.52 17.43 36.37
CA VAL A 43 -20.33 17.97 35.28
C VAL A 43 -19.76 19.31 34.83
N GLY A 44 -19.58 19.49 33.51
CA GLY A 44 -18.98 20.69 32.91
C GLY A 44 -17.47 20.70 32.79
N ALA A 45 -16.75 19.58 33.16
CA ALA A 45 -15.32 19.43 32.97
C ALA A 45 -15.01 18.28 32.00
N GLN A 46 -13.92 18.43 31.22
CA GLN A 46 -13.39 17.33 30.39
C GLN A 46 -12.57 16.36 31.24
N SER A 47 -12.76 15.06 31.03
CA SER A 47 -11.96 14.02 31.66
C SER A 47 -11.44 13.06 30.61
N PRO A 48 -10.25 12.46 30.82
CA PRO A 48 -9.75 11.37 30.00
C PRO A 48 -10.73 10.19 30.00
N ALA A 49 -11.00 9.64 28.83
CA ALA A 49 -11.77 8.43 28.66
C ALA A 49 -11.13 7.55 27.57
N VAL A 50 -11.28 6.23 27.70
CA VAL A 50 -10.78 5.27 26.72
C VAL A 50 -11.97 4.50 26.16
N PHE A 51 -12.09 4.49 24.83
CA PHE A 51 -12.96 3.58 24.11
C PHE A 51 -12.12 2.41 23.59
N SER A 52 -12.56 1.18 23.86
CA SER A 52 -11.92 -0.03 23.34
C SER A 52 -12.99 -0.98 22.80
N LYS A 53 -12.78 -1.47 21.57
CA LYS A 53 -13.60 -2.49 20.93
C LYS A 53 -12.71 -3.42 20.13
N VAL A 54 -12.85 -4.73 20.31
CA VAL A 54 -12.24 -5.73 19.45
C VAL A 54 -13.14 -5.96 18.25
N ILE A 55 -12.59 -5.83 17.04
CA ILE A 55 -13.28 -6.14 15.79
C ILE A 55 -12.47 -7.23 15.10
N THR A 56 -13.11 -8.36 14.79
CA THR A 56 -12.52 -9.42 13.98
C THR A 56 -13.12 -9.37 12.58
N ASN A 57 -12.25 -9.20 11.57
CA ASN A 57 -12.63 -9.22 10.16
C ASN A 57 -12.08 -10.49 9.50
N GLU A 58 -12.88 -11.15 8.68
CA GLU A 58 -12.39 -12.15 7.75
C GLU A 58 -11.91 -11.44 6.48
N LEU A 59 -10.63 -11.59 6.15
CA LEU A 59 -10.06 -11.08 4.90
C LEU A 59 -10.14 -12.16 3.84
N ARG A 60 -10.85 -11.90 2.75
CA ARG A 60 -11.02 -12.84 1.65
C ARG A 60 -10.92 -12.14 0.30
N LEU A 61 -9.95 -12.59 -0.52
CA LEU A 61 -9.80 -12.17 -1.91
C LEU A 61 -9.72 -13.40 -2.80
N SER A 62 -10.55 -13.46 -3.84
CA SER A 62 -10.33 -14.38 -4.95
C SER A 62 -9.31 -13.79 -5.91
N TYR A 63 -8.45 -14.58 -6.52
CA TYR A 63 -7.41 -14.06 -7.41
C TYR A 63 -7.08 -15.02 -8.57
N LEU A 64 -6.58 -14.46 -9.67
CA LEU A 64 -5.90 -15.21 -10.71
C LEU A 64 -4.43 -15.36 -10.34
N LYS A 65 -3.88 -16.56 -10.54
CA LYS A 65 -2.47 -16.87 -10.32
C LYS A 65 -1.84 -17.38 -11.61
N TYR A 66 -0.71 -16.78 -11.98
CA TYR A 66 0.16 -17.27 -13.03
C TYR A 66 1.53 -17.66 -12.43
N LEU A 67 2.02 -18.82 -12.78
CA LEU A 67 3.37 -19.27 -12.45
C LEU A 67 4.21 -19.30 -13.74
N PRO A 68 5.47 -18.81 -13.69
CA PRO A 68 6.31 -18.73 -14.86
C PRO A 68 6.68 -20.11 -15.42
N LYS A 69 6.94 -20.22 -16.71
CA LYS A 69 7.47 -21.43 -17.30
C LYS A 69 8.75 -21.86 -16.58
N GLY A 70 8.85 -23.17 -16.28
CA GLY A 70 9.98 -23.71 -15.50
C GLY A 70 9.84 -23.56 -13.99
N TYR A 71 8.71 -23.05 -13.48
CA TYR A 71 8.49 -22.94 -12.03
C TYR A 71 8.69 -24.27 -11.32
N ASP A 72 8.16 -25.39 -11.85
CA ASP A 72 8.29 -26.71 -11.22
C ASP A 72 9.60 -27.44 -11.58
N ALA A 73 10.30 -26.99 -12.63
CA ALA A 73 11.55 -27.64 -13.09
C ALA A 73 12.75 -27.32 -12.19
N ASP A 74 12.77 -26.15 -11.54
CA ASP A 74 13.83 -25.74 -10.61
C ASP A 74 13.21 -25.37 -9.25
N THR A 75 13.21 -26.35 -8.36
CA THR A 75 12.62 -26.20 -7.02
C THR A 75 13.47 -25.36 -6.05
N ALA A 76 14.74 -25.10 -6.39
CA ALA A 76 15.63 -24.26 -5.60
C ALA A 76 15.51 -22.77 -5.95
N LYS A 77 14.97 -22.46 -7.13
CA LYS A 77 14.84 -21.08 -7.60
C LYS A 77 13.69 -20.35 -6.92
N SER A 78 13.97 -19.14 -6.41
CA SER A 78 12.96 -18.16 -6.01
C SER A 78 12.68 -17.20 -7.16
N TRP A 79 11.43 -16.76 -7.26
CA TRP A 79 10.91 -16.00 -8.38
C TRP A 79 10.45 -14.62 -7.95
N PRO A 80 10.60 -13.58 -8.78
CA PRO A 80 9.96 -12.29 -8.55
C PRO A 80 8.44 -12.44 -8.43
N LEU A 81 7.82 -11.58 -7.64
CA LEU A 81 6.36 -11.51 -7.51
C LEU A 81 5.87 -10.17 -8.05
N VAL A 82 4.94 -10.20 -8.99
CA VAL A 82 4.18 -9.04 -9.43
C VAL A 82 2.74 -9.17 -8.95
N VAL A 83 2.24 -8.15 -8.27
CA VAL A 83 0.83 -8.05 -7.86
C VAL A 83 0.17 -6.97 -8.71
N PHE A 84 -0.98 -7.31 -9.31
CA PHE A 84 -1.75 -6.41 -10.16
C PHE A 84 -3.11 -6.09 -9.55
N LEU A 85 -3.40 -4.81 -9.36
CA LEU A 85 -4.68 -4.31 -8.87
C LEU A 85 -5.49 -3.71 -10.02
N HIS A 86 -6.65 -4.30 -10.31
CA HIS A 86 -7.54 -3.84 -11.37
C HIS A 86 -8.31 -2.56 -11.02
N GLY A 87 -9.00 -1.99 -11.97
CA GLY A 87 -9.86 -0.80 -11.83
C GLY A 87 -11.24 -1.12 -11.23
N SER A 88 -12.07 -0.10 -11.14
CA SER A 88 -13.41 -0.24 -10.55
C SER A 88 -14.38 -1.08 -11.38
N GLY A 89 -14.13 -1.22 -12.68
CA GLY A 89 -14.99 -1.97 -13.62
C GLY A 89 -14.90 -3.49 -13.46
N GLU A 90 -13.80 -4.01 -12.91
CA GLU A 90 -13.53 -5.44 -12.81
C GLU A 90 -13.88 -6.01 -11.43
N ARG A 91 -14.51 -5.21 -10.55
CA ARG A 91 -15.02 -5.65 -9.23
C ARG A 91 -16.06 -6.75 -9.35
N GLY A 92 -16.16 -7.57 -8.32
CA GLY A 92 -17.22 -8.58 -8.21
C GLY A 92 -16.74 -9.96 -7.85
N THR A 93 -17.35 -10.99 -8.45
CA THR A 93 -17.06 -12.40 -8.21
C THR A 93 -16.70 -13.19 -9.48
N ASN A 94 -16.70 -12.52 -10.63
CA ASN A 94 -16.30 -13.11 -11.91
C ASN A 94 -14.82 -12.82 -12.19
N LEU A 95 -13.94 -13.75 -11.83
CA LEU A 95 -12.48 -13.62 -12.01
C LEU A 95 -12.06 -13.42 -13.48
N ALA A 96 -12.88 -13.79 -14.47
CA ALA A 96 -12.53 -13.52 -15.86
C ALA A 96 -12.41 -12.03 -16.18
N LEU A 97 -13.11 -11.17 -15.41
CA LEU A 97 -13.03 -9.71 -15.57
C LEU A 97 -11.65 -9.17 -15.19
N VAL A 98 -10.96 -9.80 -14.24
CA VAL A 98 -9.61 -9.38 -13.81
C VAL A 98 -8.60 -9.44 -14.96
N ALA A 99 -8.83 -10.34 -15.93
CA ALA A 99 -7.97 -10.51 -17.10
C ALA A 99 -8.40 -9.67 -18.32
N VAL A 100 -9.21 -8.62 -18.13
CA VAL A 100 -9.62 -7.73 -19.25
C VAL A 100 -8.53 -6.70 -19.55
N HIS A 101 -7.75 -6.30 -18.57
CA HIS A 101 -6.68 -5.31 -18.68
C HIS A 101 -5.37 -5.78 -18.03
N GLY A 102 -4.28 -5.09 -18.34
CA GLY A 102 -2.99 -5.22 -17.65
C GLY A 102 -2.29 -6.56 -17.81
N PRO A 103 -1.38 -6.91 -16.91
CA PRO A 103 -0.58 -8.13 -16.99
C PRO A 103 -1.39 -9.43 -17.10
N PRO A 104 -2.52 -9.63 -16.38
CA PRO A 104 -3.30 -10.86 -16.55
C PRO A 104 -3.98 -10.97 -17.93
N LYS A 105 -4.28 -9.85 -18.60
CA LYS A 105 -4.71 -9.84 -20.01
C LYS A 105 -3.58 -10.36 -20.91
N LEU A 106 -2.37 -9.87 -20.73
CA LEU A 106 -1.21 -10.29 -21.51
C LEU A 106 -0.95 -11.80 -21.35
N VAL A 107 -1.06 -12.35 -20.12
CA VAL A 107 -0.98 -13.79 -19.87
C VAL A 107 -2.08 -14.55 -20.63
N ARG A 108 -3.32 -14.07 -20.60
CA ARG A 108 -4.43 -14.66 -21.35
C ARG A 108 -4.18 -14.65 -22.87
N GLU A 109 -3.47 -13.65 -23.36
CA GLU A 109 -3.07 -13.52 -24.78
C GLU A 109 -1.80 -14.32 -25.14
N GLY A 110 -1.25 -15.11 -24.19
CA GLY A 110 -0.15 -16.01 -24.42
C GLY A 110 1.23 -15.44 -24.10
N HIS A 111 1.32 -14.26 -23.51
CA HIS A 111 2.60 -13.71 -23.03
C HIS A 111 3.14 -14.57 -21.86
N ASP A 112 4.43 -14.78 -21.88
CA ASP A 112 5.16 -15.50 -20.84
C ASP A 112 6.03 -14.53 -20.05
N PHE A 113 5.96 -14.59 -18.73
CA PHE A 113 6.69 -13.70 -17.83
C PHE A 113 7.64 -14.48 -16.93
N PRO A 114 8.82 -13.94 -16.61
CA PRO A 114 9.78 -14.58 -15.72
C PRO A 114 9.49 -14.31 -14.22
N PHE A 115 8.21 -14.17 -13.84
CA PHE A 115 7.77 -13.87 -12.48
C PHE A 115 6.42 -14.53 -12.15
N ILE A 116 6.12 -14.69 -10.86
CA ILE A 116 4.80 -15.05 -10.37
C ILE A 116 3.91 -13.83 -10.52
N LEU A 117 2.73 -13.98 -11.13
CA LEU A 117 1.73 -12.92 -11.19
C LEU A 117 0.51 -13.28 -10.36
N ILE A 118 0.12 -12.39 -9.46
CA ILE A 118 -1.08 -12.48 -8.66
C ILE A 118 -1.99 -11.30 -8.97
N SER A 119 -3.22 -11.60 -9.35
CA SER A 119 -4.20 -10.59 -9.74
C SER A 119 -5.50 -10.82 -8.97
N PRO A 120 -5.64 -10.24 -7.76
CA PRO A 120 -6.84 -10.36 -6.95
C PRO A 120 -8.03 -9.65 -7.58
N GLN A 121 -9.24 -10.04 -7.16
CA GLN A 121 -10.47 -9.34 -7.49
C GLN A 121 -11.03 -8.63 -6.25
N CYS A 122 -11.17 -7.32 -6.36
CA CYS A 122 -11.84 -6.50 -5.35
C CYS A 122 -13.35 -6.83 -5.35
N PRO A 123 -13.98 -7.04 -4.20
CA PRO A 123 -15.41 -7.27 -4.11
C PRO A 123 -16.24 -6.11 -4.66
N ASN A 124 -17.46 -6.41 -5.08
CA ASN A 124 -18.37 -5.40 -5.58
C ASN A 124 -18.70 -4.34 -4.51
N GLY A 125 -18.78 -3.07 -4.90
CA GLY A 125 -19.09 -1.97 -3.99
C GLY A 125 -17.94 -1.56 -3.04
N GLN A 126 -16.77 -2.22 -3.12
CA GLN A 126 -15.59 -1.91 -2.30
C GLN A 126 -14.49 -1.20 -3.11
N ILE A 127 -13.51 -0.68 -2.41
CA ILE A 127 -12.21 -0.26 -2.93
C ILE A 127 -11.14 -1.24 -2.42
N TRP A 128 -9.91 -1.12 -2.90
CA TRP A 128 -8.82 -1.95 -2.42
C TRP A 128 -8.57 -1.70 -0.92
N ASP A 129 -8.68 -2.78 -0.14
CA ASP A 129 -8.34 -2.82 1.27
C ASP A 129 -6.85 -3.19 1.41
N ASP A 130 -6.07 -2.30 2.04
CA ASP A 130 -4.63 -2.46 2.16
C ASP A 130 -4.28 -3.73 2.98
N ASP A 131 -5.01 -4.01 4.06
CA ASP A 131 -4.74 -5.15 4.94
C ASP A 131 -5.07 -6.48 4.24
N ALA A 132 -6.14 -6.51 3.43
CA ALA A 132 -6.48 -7.69 2.63
C ALA A 132 -5.43 -7.97 1.53
N VAL A 133 -4.94 -6.93 0.84
CA VAL A 133 -3.89 -7.09 -0.17
C VAL A 133 -2.58 -7.53 0.47
N MET A 134 -2.18 -6.93 1.59
CA MET A 134 -0.95 -7.32 2.30
C MET A 134 -1.04 -8.73 2.86
N GLY A 135 -2.16 -9.11 3.47
CA GLY A 135 -2.40 -10.47 3.96
C GLY A 135 -2.32 -11.52 2.86
N MET A 136 -2.88 -11.21 1.66
CA MET A 136 -2.74 -12.07 0.48
C MET A 136 -1.28 -12.19 0.03
N ILE A 137 -0.53 -11.08 0.00
CA ILE A 137 0.91 -11.11 -0.36
C ILE A 137 1.68 -12.00 0.61
N ASP A 138 1.40 -11.90 1.93
CA ASP A 138 2.05 -12.74 2.95
C ASP A 138 1.73 -14.22 2.75
N ASP A 139 0.48 -14.56 2.45
CA ASP A 139 0.06 -15.94 2.14
C ASP A 139 0.78 -16.49 0.89
N ILE A 140 0.87 -15.68 -0.18
CA ILE A 140 1.59 -16.04 -1.40
C ILE A 140 3.08 -16.28 -1.12
N ILE A 141 3.72 -15.43 -0.33
CA ILE A 141 5.13 -15.58 0.06
C ILE A 141 5.34 -16.88 0.88
N ALA A 142 4.40 -17.20 1.77
CA ALA A 142 4.49 -18.40 2.62
C ALA A 142 4.32 -19.70 1.83
N HIS A 143 3.55 -19.70 0.74
CA HIS A 143 3.18 -20.92 0.00
C HIS A 143 3.85 -21.07 -1.37
N HIS A 144 4.60 -20.06 -1.82
CA HIS A 144 5.26 -20.07 -3.13
C HIS A 144 6.72 -19.64 -2.99
N ARG A 145 7.56 -20.07 -3.93
CA ARG A 145 8.99 -19.70 -3.98
C ARG A 145 9.17 -18.25 -4.46
N VAL A 146 8.80 -17.31 -3.63
CA VAL A 146 8.94 -15.89 -3.91
C VAL A 146 10.33 -15.40 -3.45
N ASP A 147 10.99 -14.63 -4.31
CA ASP A 147 12.12 -13.79 -3.91
C ASP A 147 11.57 -12.53 -3.23
N THR A 148 11.64 -12.50 -1.92
CA THR A 148 11.06 -11.42 -1.11
C THR A 148 11.73 -10.06 -1.32
N ASN A 149 12.92 -10.03 -1.93
CA ASN A 149 13.59 -8.79 -2.34
C ASN A 149 13.06 -8.25 -3.69
N ARG A 150 12.29 -9.04 -4.42
CA ARG A 150 11.75 -8.69 -5.73
C ARG A 150 10.22 -8.83 -5.77
N VAL A 151 9.56 -8.07 -4.91
CA VAL A 151 8.10 -7.94 -4.86
C VAL A 151 7.71 -6.60 -5.47
N TYR A 152 6.82 -6.63 -6.45
CA TYR A 152 6.39 -5.48 -7.22
C TYR A 152 4.88 -5.33 -7.17
N LEU A 153 4.42 -4.07 -7.23
CA LEU A 153 2.99 -3.76 -7.22
C LEU A 153 2.66 -2.82 -8.37
N THR A 154 1.62 -3.13 -9.11
CA THR A 154 1.08 -2.24 -10.14
C THR A 154 -0.43 -2.28 -10.14
N GLY A 155 -1.06 -1.24 -10.65
CA GLY A 155 -2.51 -1.19 -10.76
C GLY A 155 -2.98 0.02 -11.54
N LEU A 156 -4.21 -0.08 -12.06
CA LEU A 156 -4.81 0.95 -12.91
C LEU A 156 -6.03 1.58 -12.23
N SER A 157 -6.25 2.88 -12.43
CA SER A 157 -7.43 3.60 -11.92
C SER A 157 -7.60 3.37 -10.40
N MET A 158 -8.68 2.75 -9.94
CA MET A 158 -8.87 2.33 -8.55
C MET A 158 -7.67 1.50 -8.03
N GLY A 159 -7.10 0.61 -8.86
CA GLY A 159 -5.88 -0.13 -8.54
C GLY A 159 -4.63 0.76 -8.49
N GLY A 160 -4.60 1.85 -9.27
CA GLY A 160 -3.58 2.88 -9.19
C GLY A 160 -3.61 3.61 -7.84
N PHE A 161 -4.81 3.91 -7.32
CA PHE A 161 -5.00 4.44 -5.96
C PHE A 161 -4.51 3.45 -4.90
N GLY A 162 -4.87 2.16 -5.02
CA GLY A 162 -4.38 1.10 -4.14
C GLY A 162 -2.87 0.98 -4.18
N THR A 163 -2.26 1.09 -5.36
CA THR A 163 -0.80 1.05 -5.53
C THR A 163 -0.12 2.23 -4.81
N TRP A 164 -0.61 3.46 -4.96
CA TRP A 164 -0.10 4.61 -4.23
C TRP A 164 -0.27 4.48 -2.72
N SER A 165 -1.43 3.98 -2.25
CA SER A 165 -1.70 3.75 -0.81
C SER A 165 -0.71 2.79 -0.20
N LEU A 166 -0.56 1.61 -0.80
CA LEU A 166 0.33 0.56 -0.33
C LEU A 166 1.81 0.97 -0.40
N ALA A 167 2.23 1.67 -1.46
CA ALA A 167 3.59 2.19 -1.59
C ALA A 167 3.94 3.20 -0.48
N ALA A 168 2.99 4.06 -0.11
CA ALA A 168 3.19 5.03 0.97
C ALA A 168 3.12 4.40 2.37
N LYS A 169 2.33 3.35 2.55
CA LYS A 169 2.08 2.72 3.86
C LYS A 169 3.08 1.60 4.17
N HIS A 170 3.55 0.90 3.15
CA HIS A 170 4.42 -0.27 3.26
C HIS A 170 5.60 -0.22 2.27
N PRO A 171 6.38 0.89 2.23
CA PRO A 171 7.48 1.02 1.25
C PRO A 171 8.53 -0.08 1.40
N GLU A 172 8.67 -0.64 2.60
CA GLU A 172 9.60 -1.73 2.91
C GLU A 172 9.19 -3.08 2.31
N ARG A 173 7.99 -3.19 1.74
CA ARG A 173 7.49 -4.45 1.19
C ARG A 173 7.75 -4.60 -0.30
N PHE A 174 8.03 -3.50 -1.01
CA PHE A 174 8.13 -3.47 -2.46
C PHE A 174 9.50 -3.01 -2.94
N ALA A 175 10.03 -3.66 -3.97
CA ALA A 175 11.23 -3.21 -4.69
C ALA A 175 10.89 -2.06 -5.64
N ALA A 176 9.76 -2.18 -6.34
CA ALA A 176 9.22 -1.11 -7.18
C ALA A 176 7.70 -1.18 -7.29
N VAL A 177 7.09 -0.04 -7.60
CA VAL A 177 5.65 0.09 -7.82
C VAL A 177 5.35 0.90 -9.08
N ALA A 178 4.28 0.54 -9.79
CA ALA A 178 3.86 1.24 -10.99
C ALA A 178 2.36 1.59 -10.94
N PRO A 179 1.98 2.72 -10.32
CA PRO A 179 0.60 3.21 -10.32
C PRO A 179 0.23 3.86 -11.65
N ILE A 180 -0.91 3.49 -12.24
CA ILE A 180 -1.39 4.00 -13.52
C ILE A 180 -2.73 4.71 -13.34
N CYS A 181 -2.85 5.95 -13.85
CA CYS A 181 -4.03 6.83 -13.79
C CYS A 181 -4.74 6.80 -12.43
N GLY A 182 -3.96 6.89 -11.36
CA GLY A 182 -4.44 6.90 -9.98
C GLY A 182 -3.98 8.13 -9.21
N GLY A 183 -4.34 8.17 -7.93
CA GLY A 183 -3.93 9.19 -6.97
C GLY A 183 -3.82 8.60 -5.58
N GLY A 184 -3.62 9.43 -4.56
CA GLY A 184 -3.47 8.94 -3.19
C GLY A 184 -3.46 10.03 -2.12
N GLU A 185 -3.29 9.61 -0.88
CA GLU A 185 -3.20 10.49 0.29
C GLU A 185 -1.76 10.96 0.53
N ARG A 186 -1.47 12.21 0.22
CA ARG A 186 -0.15 12.82 0.47
C ARG A 186 0.26 12.80 1.94
N LEU A 187 -0.72 12.88 2.86
CA LEU A 187 -0.43 12.87 4.29
C LEU A 187 0.35 11.61 4.72
N ARG A 188 0.13 10.48 4.07
CA ARG A 188 0.84 9.23 4.40
C ARG A 188 2.34 9.33 4.22
N THR A 189 2.82 10.12 3.24
CA THR A 189 4.27 10.33 3.04
C THR A 189 4.92 11.12 4.17
N LEU A 190 4.13 11.85 4.97
CA LEU A 190 4.61 12.62 6.14
C LEU A 190 4.61 11.77 7.43
N LEU A 191 3.94 10.61 7.42
CA LEU A 191 3.76 9.75 8.59
C LEU A 191 4.70 8.53 8.60
N LEU A 192 5.68 8.51 7.69
CA LEU A 192 6.66 7.42 7.61
C LEU A 192 7.47 7.32 8.92
N SER A 193 7.55 6.11 9.48
CA SER A 193 8.48 5.81 10.58
C SER A 193 9.93 5.88 10.09
N ASP A 194 10.88 6.00 11.00
CA ASP A 194 12.31 6.08 10.61
C ASP A 194 12.78 4.83 9.87
N SER A 195 12.27 3.65 10.23
CA SER A 195 12.54 2.40 9.52
C SER A 195 11.98 2.39 8.10
N GLN A 196 10.81 2.99 7.87
CA GLN A 196 10.18 3.08 6.54
C GLN A 196 10.88 4.11 5.64
N LYS A 197 11.43 5.20 6.21
CA LYS A 197 12.12 6.24 5.43
C LYS A 197 13.28 5.71 4.61
N ALA A 198 14.04 4.74 5.14
CA ALA A 198 15.15 4.15 4.41
C ALA A 198 14.67 3.39 3.17
N ALA A 199 13.68 2.52 3.31
CA ALA A 199 13.09 1.77 2.21
C ALA A 199 12.36 2.71 1.22
N PHE A 200 11.62 3.69 1.73
CA PHE A 200 10.91 4.68 0.92
C PHE A 200 11.86 5.49 0.00
N LYS A 201 13.06 5.81 0.48
CA LYS A 201 14.06 6.56 -0.28
C LYS A 201 14.49 5.85 -1.57
N SER A 202 14.63 4.52 -1.53
CA SER A 202 15.10 3.68 -2.64
C SER A 202 13.98 2.95 -3.38
N LEU A 203 12.71 3.07 -2.94
CA LEU A 203 11.59 2.46 -3.62
C LEU A 203 11.48 2.99 -5.06
N GLY A 204 11.59 2.08 -6.05
CA GLY A 204 11.35 2.45 -7.44
C GLY A 204 9.88 2.80 -7.69
N VAL A 205 9.62 3.95 -8.29
CA VAL A 205 8.25 4.38 -8.62
C VAL A 205 8.19 4.86 -10.06
N TRP A 206 7.39 4.20 -10.88
CA TRP A 206 7.12 4.67 -12.23
C TRP A 206 5.61 4.87 -12.41
N ALA A 207 5.17 6.11 -12.29
CA ALA A 207 3.78 6.48 -12.50
C ALA A 207 3.47 6.74 -13.98
N PHE A 208 2.24 6.43 -14.39
CA PHE A 208 1.76 6.68 -15.74
C PHE A 208 0.40 7.37 -15.68
N HIS A 209 0.14 8.31 -16.62
CA HIS A 209 -1.16 8.98 -16.70
C HIS A 209 -1.48 9.47 -18.11
N GLY A 210 -2.77 9.54 -18.42
CA GLY A 210 -3.26 10.18 -19.65
C GLY A 210 -3.39 11.69 -19.46
N GLY A 211 -2.81 12.48 -20.38
CA GLY A 211 -2.86 13.94 -20.31
C GLY A 211 -4.27 14.53 -20.52
N LYS A 212 -5.21 13.76 -21.09
CA LYS A 212 -6.61 14.15 -21.31
C LYS A 212 -7.59 13.30 -20.50
N ASP A 213 -7.15 12.74 -19.36
CA ASP A 213 -7.99 11.91 -18.51
C ASP A 213 -9.16 12.70 -17.92
N PRO A 214 -10.42 12.37 -18.27
CA PRO A 214 -11.59 13.07 -17.76
C PRO A 214 -12.11 12.49 -16.43
N VAL A 215 -11.64 11.30 -16.02
CA VAL A 215 -12.13 10.54 -14.86
C VAL A 215 -11.27 10.79 -13.64
N VAL A 216 -9.97 10.53 -13.77
CA VAL A 216 -8.95 10.86 -12.77
C VAL A 216 -8.02 11.91 -13.39
N LYS A 217 -8.01 13.09 -12.81
CA LYS A 217 -7.20 14.18 -13.35
C LYS A 217 -5.70 13.89 -13.23
N LEU A 218 -4.92 14.31 -14.23
CA LEU A 218 -3.45 14.14 -14.26
C LEU A 218 -2.79 14.66 -12.98
N GLU A 219 -3.33 15.75 -12.44
CA GLU A 219 -2.84 16.39 -11.21
C GLU A 219 -2.82 15.44 -10.00
N GLU A 220 -3.61 14.36 -10.01
CA GLU A 220 -3.58 13.37 -8.93
C GLU A 220 -2.24 12.62 -8.91
N SER A 221 -1.74 12.16 -10.08
CA SER A 221 -0.41 11.56 -10.18
C SER A 221 0.70 12.58 -9.94
N GLU A 222 0.60 13.78 -10.50
CA GLU A 222 1.60 14.83 -10.30
C GLU A 222 1.77 15.19 -8.82
N ARG A 223 0.65 15.32 -8.08
CA ARG A 223 0.67 15.59 -6.64
C ARG A 223 1.32 14.45 -5.83
N MET A 224 1.07 13.20 -6.21
CA MET A 224 1.70 12.06 -5.53
C MET A 224 3.19 12.00 -5.82
N VAL A 225 3.60 12.19 -7.08
CA VAL A 225 5.03 12.27 -7.45
C VAL A 225 5.74 13.38 -6.69
N ALA A 226 5.14 14.57 -6.62
CA ALA A 226 5.69 15.69 -5.87
C ALA A 226 5.79 15.39 -4.37
N ALA A 227 4.77 14.74 -3.77
CA ALA A 227 4.77 14.35 -2.36
C ALA A 227 5.85 13.31 -2.05
N PHE A 228 6.03 12.30 -2.91
CA PHE A 228 7.07 11.28 -2.76
C PHE A 228 8.46 11.90 -2.86
N LYS A 229 8.71 12.78 -3.84
CA LYS A 229 9.98 13.53 -3.94
C LYS A 229 10.25 14.38 -2.70
N ALA A 230 9.24 15.12 -2.24
CA ALA A 230 9.37 15.96 -1.04
C ALA A 230 9.63 15.15 0.24
N ALA A 231 9.11 13.90 0.31
CA ALA A 231 9.37 12.97 1.41
C ALA A 231 10.72 12.22 1.29
N GLY A 232 11.50 12.50 0.24
CA GLY A 232 12.87 12.00 0.08
C GLY A 232 13.03 10.79 -0.84
N ASN A 233 11.99 10.36 -1.56
CA ASN A 233 12.14 9.32 -2.58
C ASN A 233 13.04 9.81 -3.72
N GLN A 234 14.04 9.00 -4.12
CA GLN A 234 15.06 9.36 -5.09
C GLN A 234 14.89 8.65 -6.45
N ASP A 235 14.00 7.67 -6.51
CA ASP A 235 13.79 6.85 -7.71
C ASP A 235 12.31 6.89 -8.14
N ILE A 236 11.85 8.08 -8.55
CA ILE A 236 10.47 8.31 -8.98
C ILE A 236 10.39 9.08 -10.29
N GLN A 237 9.60 8.56 -11.20
CA GLN A 237 9.31 9.19 -12.50
C GLN A 237 7.82 9.11 -12.84
N LEU A 238 7.38 10.01 -13.74
CA LEU A 238 6.03 10.08 -14.28
C LEU A 238 6.11 10.15 -15.81
N THR A 239 5.46 9.20 -16.47
CA THR A 239 5.21 9.24 -17.91
C THR A 239 3.79 9.72 -18.15
N VAL A 240 3.66 10.81 -18.89
CA VAL A 240 2.36 11.34 -19.32
C VAL A 240 2.18 11.03 -20.79
N TYR A 241 1.07 10.39 -21.14
CA TYR A 241 0.63 10.22 -22.53
C TYR A 241 -0.28 11.37 -22.94
N PRO A 242 0.21 12.38 -23.69
CA PRO A 242 -0.48 13.68 -23.83
C PRO A 242 -1.86 13.59 -24.45
N ASN A 243 -2.10 12.57 -25.28
CA ASN A 243 -3.35 12.37 -26.01
C ASN A 243 -4.23 11.25 -25.44
N ALA A 244 -3.76 10.49 -24.45
CA ALA A 244 -4.54 9.46 -23.80
C ALA A 244 -5.58 10.06 -22.85
N GLY A 245 -6.76 9.45 -22.82
CA GLY A 245 -7.77 9.65 -21.79
C GLY A 245 -7.50 8.77 -20.58
N HIS A 246 -8.58 8.27 -19.95
CA HIS A 246 -8.46 7.42 -18.77
C HIS A 246 -7.76 6.08 -19.07
N ASP A 247 -7.96 5.49 -20.25
CA ASP A 247 -7.23 4.29 -20.69
C ASP A 247 -5.77 4.62 -21.08
N SER A 248 -4.97 5.04 -20.11
CA SER A 248 -3.52 5.15 -20.29
C SER A 248 -2.79 3.83 -19.96
N TRP A 249 -3.48 2.88 -19.30
CA TRP A 249 -2.91 1.59 -18.94
C TRP A 249 -2.60 0.70 -20.14
N THR A 250 -3.37 0.82 -21.24
CA THR A 250 -3.08 0.06 -22.45
C THR A 250 -1.71 0.44 -23.01
N GLN A 251 -1.37 1.73 -23.02
CA GLN A 251 -0.02 2.18 -23.43
C GLN A 251 1.04 1.79 -22.40
N ALA A 252 0.77 1.98 -21.11
CA ALA A 252 1.72 1.71 -20.05
C ALA A 252 2.16 0.23 -19.98
N TYR A 253 1.22 -0.71 -20.06
CA TYR A 253 1.57 -2.14 -20.01
C TYR A 253 2.14 -2.68 -21.34
N ASN A 254 2.00 -1.94 -22.44
CA ASN A 254 2.65 -2.21 -23.72
C ASN A 254 3.96 -1.42 -23.90
N GLU A 255 4.39 -0.63 -22.90
CA GLU A 255 5.69 0.02 -22.92
C GLU A 255 6.78 -1.05 -22.89
N PRO A 256 7.66 -1.13 -23.92
CA PRO A 256 8.62 -2.23 -24.05
C PRO A 256 9.55 -2.42 -22.86
N THR A 257 9.82 -1.35 -22.12
CA THR A 257 10.75 -1.36 -20.97
C THR A 257 10.04 -1.53 -19.62
N PHE A 258 8.71 -1.61 -19.59
CA PHE A 258 7.94 -1.61 -18.33
C PHE A 258 8.31 -2.75 -17.39
N PHE A 259 8.24 -3.99 -17.89
CA PHE A 259 8.55 -5.17 -17.05
C PHE A 259 10.04 -5.29 -16.76
N ASP A 260 10.90 -4.93 -17.71
CA ASP A 260 12.36 -4.91 -17.50
C ASP A 260 12.73 -3.89 -16.43
N TRP A 261 12.05 -2.73 -16.44
CA TRP A 261 12.24 -1.71 -15.42
C TRP A 261 11.83 -2.24 -14.03
N LEU A 262 10.66 -2.87 -13.88
CA LEU A 262 10.26 -3.49 -12.61
C LEU A 262 11.32 -4.46 -12.12
N LEU A 263 11.74 -5.40 -13.00
CA LEU A 263 12.63 -6.51 -12.65
C LEU A 263 14.08 -6.10 -12.34
N LYS A 264 14.50 -4.89 -12.68
CA LYS A 264 15.80 -4.31 -12.31
C LYS A 264 15.90 -3.90 -10.85
N HIS A 265 14.77 -3.62 -10.20
CA HIS A 265 14.74 -3.19 -8.81
C HIS A 265 14.80 -4.39 -7.85
N ASN A 266 15.51 -4.20 -6.77
CA ASN A 266 15.50 -5.10 -5.61
C ASN A 266 15.60 -4.26 -4.33
N ARG A 267 15.19 -4.84 -3.21
CA ARG A 267 15.28 -4.21 -1.88
C ARG A 267 16.63 -4.51 -1.26
#